data_b4c4ba9163fb943d5aeaccab7089aeb2
#
_entry.id   b4c4ba9163fb943d5aeaccab7089aeb2
#
_cell.length_a   1.000
_cell.length_b   1.000
_cell.length_c   1.000
_cell.angle_alpha   90.00
_cell.angle_beta   90.00
_cell.angle_gamma   90.00
#
_symmetry.space_group_name_H-M   'P 1'
#
loop_
_entity.id
_entity.type
_entity.pdbx_description
1 polymer ?
#
loop_
_entity_poly.entity_id
_entity_poly.type
_entity_poly.pdbx_seq_one_letter_code
_entity_poly.pdbx_strand_id
1 'polypeptide(L)'
;RVYVGYLRYAWHSEQDRLALNSNQNGFIQNQVLHGLLVEFVLLILIIIYYGWLAAFMFLYQAISAVRILEAVNYFQHWGLENGQFGKTYGWVSHSWLSRYALIGLSHHIGHHEDENKHFHEIAYSEQGPLLPYGYFVMNLWVKLNNDSYQKMAVRELENFQRSQL
;
A
#
# COMPACT_ATOMS: atom_id res chain seq x y z
N ARG A 1 4.49 10.57 11.79
CA ARG A 1 5.59 9.61 12.08
C ARG A 1 5.80 8.63 10.91
N VAL A 2 4.74 8.09 10.30
CA VAL A 2 4.81 7.04 9.26
C VAL A 2 5.49 7.55 7.99
N TYR A 3 5.11 8.72 7.45
CA TYR A 3 5.72 9.32 6.25
C TYR A 3 7.24 9.49 6.37
N VAL A 4 7.70 10.00 7.51
CA VAL A 4 9.14 10.16 7.75
C VAL A 4 9.84 8.80 7.82
N GLY A 5 9.16 7.77 8.33
CA GLY A 5 9.64 6.39 8.35
C GLY A 5 9.85 5.85 6.94
N TYR A 6 8.86 5.97 6.07
CA TYR A 6 8.96 5.51 4.68
C TYR A 6 10.04 6.25 3.88
N LEU A 7 10.13 7.57 4.04
CA LEU A 7 11.18 8.35 3.36
C LEU A 7 12.58 7.94 3.84
N ARG A 8 12.76 7.73 5.14
CA ARG A 8 14.03 7.22 5.69
C ARG A 8 14.36 5.84 5.16
N TYR A 9 13.37 4.93 5.14
CA TYR A 9 13.57 3.59 4.60
C TYR A 9 13.97 3.63 3.13
N ALA A 10 13.23 4.37 2.29
CA ALA A 10 13.55 4.55 0.88
C ALA A 10 14.95 5.14 0.69
N TRP A 11 15.34 6.12 1.51
CA TRP A 11 16.65 6.72 1.46
C TRP A 11 17.77 5.73 1.79
N HIS A 12 17.62 4.95 2.88
CA HIS A 12 18.62 3.94 3.26
C HIS A 12 18.72 2.82 2.22
N SER A 13 17.58 2.30 1.77
CA SER A 13 17.53 1.27 0.71
C SER A 13 18.24 1.72 -0.57
N GLU A 14 18.06 3.00 -0.94
CA GLU A 14 18.72 3.57 -2.10
C GLU A 14 20.22 3.76 -1.89
N GLN A 15 20.65 4.12 -0.68
CA GLN A 15 22.07 4.17 -0.34
C GLN A 15 22.72 2.79 -0.41
N ASP A 16 22.05 1.76 0.09
CA ASP A 16 22.54 0.38 0.02
C ASP A 16 22.67 -0.09 -1.44
N ARG A 17 21.67 0.23 -2.29
CA ARG A 17 21.72 -0.05 -3.73
C ARG A 17 22.90 0.63 -4.41
N LEU A 18 23.17 1.89 -4.08
CA LEU A 18 24.28 2.65 -4.65
C LEU A 18 25.65 2.13 -4.17
N ALA A 19 25.73 1.71 -2.92
CA ALA A 19 26.96 1.13 -2.35
C ALA A 19 27.33 -0.20 -3.03
N LEU A 20 26.34 -1.06 -3.34
CA LEU A 20 26.54 -2.31 -4.06
C LEU A 20 27.04 -2.11 -5.49
N ASN A 21 26.66 -1.00 -6.14
CA ASN A 21 27.03 -0.72 -7.53
C ASN A 21 28.38 -0.01 -7.71
N SER A 22 29.19 0.16 -6.67
CA SER A 22 30.56 0.74 -6.69
C SER A 22 30.67 2.10 -7.39
N ASN A 23 29.63 2.89 -7.46
CA ASN A 23 29.57 4.06 -8.31
C ASN A 23 29.89 5.35 -7.52
N GLN A 24 30.96 6.04 -7.93
CA GLN A 24 31.48 7.24 -7.24
C GLN A 24 30.55 8.47 -7.30
N ASN A 25 29.50 8.45 -8.14
CA ASN A 25 28.56 9.55 -8.30
C ASN A 25 27.20 9.25 -7.65
N GLY A 26 27.20 8.62 -6.50
CA GLY A 26 26.01 8.15 -5.79
C GLY A 26 24.90 9.19 -5.60
N PHE A 27 25.26 10.48 -5.43
CA PHE A 27 24.27 11.55 -5.28
C PHE A 27 23.48 11.82 -6.57
N ILE A 28 24.16 11.85 -7.73
CA ILE A 28 23.51 12.11 -9.03
C ILE A 28 22.64 10.93 -9.47
N GLN A 29 22.95 9.72 -9.02
CA GLN A 29 22.22 8.49 -9.38
C GLN A 29 21.14 8.11 -8.36
N ASN A 30 20.95 8.92 -7.33
CA ASN A 30 19.96 8.67 -6.28
C ASN A 30 18.53 8.89 -6.80
N GLN A 31 17.78 7.79 -6.95
CA GLN A 31 16.41 7.82 -7.49
C GLN A 31 15.43 8.52 -6.55
N VAL A 32 15.64 8.45 -5.23
CA VAL A 32 14.82 9.16 -4.25
C VAL A 32 14.98 10.67 -4.41
N LEU A 33 16.23 11.12 -4.62
CA LEU A 33 16.51 12.54 -4.85
C LEU A 33 15.89 13.03 -6.16
N HIS A 34 15.98 12.24 -7.23
CA HIS A 34 15.34 12.57 -8.51
C HIS A 34 13.81 12.65 -8.38
N GLY A 35 13.19 11.71 -7.67
CA GLY A 35 11.76 11.77 -7.39
C GLY A 35 11.36 13.04 -6.67
N LEU A 36 12.04 13.36 -5.57
CA LEU A 36 11.79 14.59 -4.80
C LEU A 36 12.00 15.87 -5.63
N LEU A 37 13.03 15.89 -6.49
CA LEU A 37 13.27 17.02 -7.38
C LEU A 37 12.13 17.20 -8.39
N VAL A 38 11.68 16.11 -9.02
CA VAL A 38 10.55 16.14 -9.97
C VAL A 38 9.28 16.64 -9.29
N GLU A 39 8.96 16.13 -8.09
CA GLU A 39 7.81 16.57 -7.31
C GLU A 39 7.90 18.06 -6.96
N PHE A 40 9.08 18.53 -6.55
CA PHE A 40 9.30 19.93 -6.23
C PHE A 40 9.14 20.84 -7.44
N VAL A 41 9.73 20.47 -8.60
CA VAL A 41 9.58 21.21 -9.86
C VAL A 41 8.11 21.25 -10.30
N LEU A 42 7.40 20.10 -10.21
CA LEU A 42 5.99 20.03 -10.53
C LEU A 42 5.16 20.97 -9.65
N LEU A 43 5.43 20.99 -8.33
CA LEU A 43 4.75 21.88 -7.41
C LEU A 43 4.97 23.36 -7.77
N ILE A 44 6.20 23.75 -8.12
CA ILE A 44 6.51 25.11 -8.58
C ILE A 44 5.74 25.45 -9.85
N LEU A 45 5.70 24.54 -10.82
CA LEU A 45 4.95 24.75 -12.06
C LEU A 45 3.45 24.92 -11.79
N ILE A 46 2.87 24.13 -10.89
CA ILE A 46 1.48 24.28 -10.46
C ILE A 46 1.24 25.66 -9.85
N ILE A 47 2.12 26.12 -9.00
CA ILE A 47 2.02 27.48 -8.39
C ILE A 47 2.06 28.57 -9.46
N ILE A 48 2.98 28.47 -10.41
CA ILE A 48 3.17 29.48 -11.46
C ILE A 48 1.98 29.55 -12.41
N TYR A 49 1.49 28.40 -12.87
CA TYR A 49 0.43 28.34 -13.88
C TYR A 49 -0.99 28.42 -13.32
N TYR A 50 -1.21 27.86 -12.12
CA TYR A 50 -2.55 27.68 -11.54
C TYR A 50 -2.73 28.35 -10.18
N GLY A 51 -1.66 28.88 -9.61
CA GLY A 51 -1.68 29.59 -8.33
C GLY A 51 -1.58 28.67 -7.11
N TRP A 52 -1.46 29.30 -5.94
CA TRP A 52 -1.21 28.60 -4.67
C TRP A 52 -2.36 27.68 -4.24
N LEU A 53 -3.61 28.01 -4.61
CA LEU A 53 -4.77 27.18 -4.26
C LEU A 53 -4.71 25.80 -4.95
N ALA A 54 -4.31 25.78 -6.23
CA ALA A 54 -4.11 24.52 -6.95
C ALA A 54 -2.98 23.68 -6.34
N ALA A 55 -1.88 24.33 -5.94
CA ALA A 55 -0.79 23.65 -5.24
C ALA A 55 -1.24 23.05 -3.90
N PHE A 56 -2.04 23.78 -3.13
CA PHE A 56 -2.62 23.27 -1.89
C PHE A 56 -3.52 22.04 -2.14
N MET A 57 -4.39 22.10 -3.14
CA MET A 57 -5.25 20.96 -3.52
C MET A 57 -4.43 19.76 -3.99
N PHE A 58 -3.37 19.99 -4.75
CA PHE A 58 -2.44 18.94 -5.18
C PHE A 58 -1.77 18.25 -3.97
N LEU A 59 -1.22 19.02 -3.04
CA LEU A 59 -0.62 18.47 -1.81
C LEU A 59 -1.63 17.72 -0.95
N TYR A 60 -2.84 18.27 -0.80
CA TYR A 60 -3.93 17.58 -0.09
C TYR A 60 -4.27 16.24 -0.73
N GLN A 61 -4.36 16.20 -2.06
CA GLN A 61 -4.62 14.96 -2.80
C GLN A 61 -3.47 13.95 -2.63
N ALA A 62 -2.22 14.38 -2.73
CA ALA A 62 -1.05 13.52 -2.55
C ALA A 62 -1.01 12.90 -1.14
N ILE A 63 -1.21 13.71 -0.10
CA ILE A 63 -1.28 13.22 1.29
C ILE A 63 -2.46 12.25 1.48
N SER A 64 -3.60 12.56 0.89
CA SER A 64 -4.79 11.71 0.97
C SER A 64 -4.58 10.35 0.30
N ALA A 65 -3.91 10.33 -0.86
CA ALA A 65 -3.56 9.10 -1.57
C ALA A 65 -2.65 8.19 -0.71
N VAL A 66 -1.60 8.74 -0.11
CA VAL A 66 -0.73 7.96 0.79
C VAL A 66 -1.51 7.41 1.98
N ARG A 67 -2.39 8.21 2.61
CA ARG A 67 -3.23 7.73 3.73
C ARG A 67 -4.23 6.65 3.32
N ILE A 68 -4.70 6.65 2.08
CA ILE A 68 -5.55 5.58 1.55
C ILE A 68 -4.72 4.30 1.41
N LEU A 69 -3.54 4.39 0.82
CA LEU A 69 -2.63 3.24 0.67
C LEU A 69 -2.21 2.65 2.02
N GLU A 70 -1.90 3.49 3.01
CA GLU A 70 -1.60 3.02 4.38
C GLU A 70 -2.77 2.26 5.00
N ALA A 71 -4.00 2.77 4.85
CA ALA A 71 -5.17 2.09 5.37
C ALA A 71 -5.42 0.76 4.63
N VAL A 72 -5.20 0.72 3.30
CA VAL A 72 -5.30 -0.52 2.51
C VAL A 72 -4.26 -1.53 3.01
N ASN A 73 -3.01 -1.12 3.14
CA ASN A 73 -1.95 -1.98 3.66
C ASN A 73 -2.27 -2.49 5.08
N TYR A 74 -2.80 -1.62 5.94
CA TYR A 74 -3.21 -2.00 7.28
C TYR A 74 -4.27 -3.09 7.27
N PHE A 75 -5.41 -2.91 6.60
CA PHE A 75 -6.48 -3.92 6.64
C PHE A 75 -6.18 -5.16 5.79
N GLN A 76 -5.24 -5.08 4.86
CA GLN A 76 -4.79 -6.25 4.09
C GLN A 76 -3.89 -7.19 4.90
N HIS A 77 -3.16 -6.69 5.87
CA HIS A 77 -2.20 -7.48 6.64
C HIS A 77 -2.53 -7.62 8.12
N TRP A 78 -3.58 -6.95 8.58
CA TRP A 78 -3.90 -6.93 10.00
C TRP A 78 -4.18 -8.33 10.55
N GLY A 79 -3.48 -8.70 11.64
CA GLY A 79 -3.63 -9.97 12.31
C GLY A 79 -3.01 -11.18 11.59
N LEU A 80 -2.40 -10.97 10.41
CA LEU A 80 -1.67 -12.02 9.68
C LEU A 80 -0.19 -11.95 10.09
N GLU A 81 0.17 -12.66 11.16
CA GLU A 81 1.57 -12.77 11.57
C GLU A 81 2.29 -13.85 10.75
N ASN A 82 3.58 -13.61 10.48
CA ASN A 82 4.39 -14.52 9.69
C ASN A 82 4.36 -15.95 10.25
N GLY A 83 3.83 -16.89 9.47
CA GLY A 83 3.81 -18.31 9.78
C GLY A 83 2.63 -18.80 10.63
N GLN A 84 1.78 -17.93 11.15
CA GLN A 84 0.64 -18.32 12.00
C GLN A 84 -0.50 -18.96 11.18
N PHE A 85 -0.66 -18.55 9.91
CA PHE A 85 -1.68 -19.01 8.97
C PHE A 85 -1.10 -19.65 7.70
N GLY A 86 0.08 -20.25 7.80
CA GLY A 86 0.76 -20.85 6.65
C GLY A 86 1.25 -19.80 5.66
N LYS A 87 0.86 -19.96 4.37
CA LYS A 87 1.24 -19.04 3.28
C LYS A 87 0.19 -17.93 3.02
N THR A 88 -0.62 -17.59 4.01
CA THR A 88 -1.63 -16.55 3.84
C THR A 88 -0.97 -15.18 4.00
N TYR A 89 -0.88 -14.44 2.91
CA TYR A 89 -0.18 -13.15 2.85
C TYR A 89 -1.11 -11.94 2.95
N GLY A 90 -2.42 -12.13 2.83
CA GLY A 90 -3.35 -11.01 2.82
C GLY A 90 -4.81 -11.44 3.00
N TRP A 91 -5.67 -10.46 3.22
CA TRP A 91 -7.11 -10.63 3.27
C TRP A 91 -7.73 -10.67 1.88
N VAL A 92 -8.70 -11.56 1.70
CA VAL A 92 -9.43 -11.74 0.45
C VAL A 92 -10.60 -10.77 0.36
N SER A 93 -10.87 -10.21 -0.82
CA SER A 93 -12.06 -9.41 -1.08
C SER A 93 -12.78 -9.87 -2.34
N HIS A 94 -14.04 -10.24 -2.20
CA HIS A 94 -14.92 -10.62 -3.33
C HIS A 94 -15.57 -9.42 -4.02
N SER A 95 -15.27 -8.19 -3.57
CA SER A 95 -15.88 -6.99 -4.12
C SER A 95 -15.51 -6.78 -5.58
N TRP A 96 -16.50 -6.89 -6.47
CA TRP A 96 -16.39 -6.55 -7.88
C TRP A 96 -15.84 -5.14 -8.09
N LEU A 97 -16.37 -4.15 -7.35
CA LEU A 97 -15.92 -2.76 -7.46
C LEU A 97 -14.44 -2.61 -7.11
N SER A 98 -13.98 -3.27 -6.04
CA SER A 98 -12.56 -3.22 -5.64
C SER A 98 -11.66 -3.85 -6.70
N ARG A 99 -12.09 -4.95 -7.31
CA ARG A 99 -11.32 -5.66 -8.33
C ARG A 99 -11.10 -4.78 -9.57
N TYR A 100 -12.14 -4.17 -10.11
CA TYR A 100 -12.05 -3.42 -11.35
C TYR A 100 -11.59 -1.97 -11.16
N ALA A 101 -12.10 -1.27 -10.14
CA ALA A 101 -11.73 0.13 -9.90
C ALA A 101 -10.27 0.31 -9.41
N LEU A 102 -9.69 -0.70 -8.76
CA LEU A 102 -8.33 -0.67 -8.25
C LEU A 102 -7.35 -1.52 -9.06
N ILE A 103 -7.70 -1.85 -10.31
CA ILE A 103 -6.81 -2.50 -11.29
C ILE A 103 -6.10 -3.73 -10.69
N GLY A 104 -6.86 -4.64 -10.06
CA GLY A 104 -6.32 -5.87 -9.50
C GLY A 104 -5.60 -5.74 -8.15
N LEU A 105 -5.65 -4.59 -7.47
CA LEU A 105 -5.09 -4.45 -6.11
C LEU A 105 -5.67 -5.49 -5.12
N SER A 106 -6.87 -6.02 -5.39
CA SER A 106 -7.48 -7.12 -4.63
C SER A 106 -6.85 -8.49 -4.89
N HIS A 107 -5.96 -8.63 -5.88
CA HIS A 107 -5.15 -9.83 -6.12
C HIS A 107 -3.87 -9.84 -5.28
N HIS A 108 -3.91 -9.24 -4.11
CA HIS A 108 -2.77 -8.97 -3.25
C HIS A 108 -2.01 -10.22 -2.82
N ILE A 109 -2.71 -11.31 -2.54
CA ILE A 109 -2.08 -12.61 -2.18
C ILE A 109 -1.23 -13.12 -3.34
N GLY A 110 -1.75 -13.13 -4.56
CA GLY A 110 -1.00 -13.58 -5.73
C GLY A 110 0.22 -12.71 -6.04
N HIS A 111 0.18 -11.41 -5.71
CA HIS A 111 1.34 -10.54 -5.79
C HIS A 111 2.45 -10.94 -4.79
N HIS A 112 2.08 -11.31 -3.57
CA HIS A 112 3.05 -11.81 -2.58
C HIS A 112 3.60 -13.21 -2.89
N GLU A 113 2.84 -14.03 -3.62
CA GLU A 113 3.32 -15.35 -4.06
C GLU A 113 4.43 -15.23 -5.12
N ASP A 114 4.33 -14.24 -6.00
CA ASP A 114 5.36 -13.97 -7.02
C ASP A 114 5.38 -12.47 -7.39
N GLU A 115 6.27 -11.74 -6.75
CA GLU A 115 6.44 -10.29 -6.92
C GLU A 115 6.96 -9.89 -8.31
N ASN A 116 7.50 -10.84 -9.09
CA ASN A 116 8.05 -10.57 -10.42
C ASN A 116 6.99 -10.65 -11.53
N LYS A 117 5.81 -11.18 -11.25
CA LYS A 117 4.72 -11.25 -12.24
C LYS A 117 4.17 -9.87 -12.57
N HIS A 118 3.86 -9.69 -13.84
CA HIS A 118 3.11 -8.50 -14.27
C HIS A 118 1.70 -8.50 -13.66
N PHE A 119 1.14 -7.32 -13.37
CA PHE A 119 -0.16 -7.18 -12.70
C PHE A 119 -1.31 -7.93 -13.39
N HIS A 120 -1.27 -8.09 -14.72
CA HIS A 120 -2.28 -8.80 -15.50
C HIS A 120 -2.13 -10.33 -15.47
N GLU A 121 -0.99 -10.83 -14.99
CA GLU A 121 -0.70 -12.27 -14.85
C GLU A 121 -0.95 -12.78 -13.43
N ILE A 122 -1.20 -11.86 -12.48
CA ILE A 122 -1.45 -12.20 -11.09
C ILE A 122 -2.82 -12.85 -10.96
N ALA A 123 -2.82 -14.11 -10.54
CA ALA A 123 -4.05 -14.85 -10.29
C ALA A 123 -4.76 -14.34 -9.01
N TYR A 124 -6.08 -14.35 -9.04
CA TYR A 124 -6.87 -14.12 -7.85
C TYR A 124 -6.79 -15.36 -6.94
N SER A 125 -6.40 -15.17 -5.69
CA SER A 125 -6.33 -16.24 -4.68
C SER A 125 -7.44 -16.06 -3.64
N GLU A 126 -8.04 -17.18 -3.24
CA GLU A 126 -9.04 -17.23 -2.16
C GLU A 126 -8.44 -17.76 -0.85
N GLN A 127 -7.12 -17.92 -0.78
CA GLN A 127 -6.41 -18.51 0.35
C GLN A 127 -6.16 -17.50 1.47
N GLY A 128 -7.22 -16.96 2.04
CA GLY A 128 -7.12 -16.01 3.14
C GLY A 128 -8.44 -15.71 3.83
N PRO A 129 -8.42 -15.03 4.98
CA PRO A 129 -9.63 -14.58 5.66
C PRO A 129 -10.37 -13.56 4.79
N LEU A 130 -11.70 -13.55 4.87
CA LEU A 130 -12.56 -12.77 3.99
C LEU A 130 -12.86 -11.38 4.57
N LEU A 131 -12.63 -10.33 3.78
CA LEU A 131 -13.12 -8.99 4.10
C LEU A 131 -14.63 -8.92 3.84
N PRO A 132 -15.45 -8.45 4.80
CA PRO A 132 -16.91 -8.41 4.64
C PRO A 132 -17.38 -7.40 3.60
N TYR A 133 -16.54 -6.42 3.27
CA TYR A 133 -16.84 -5.36 2.31
C TYR A 133 -15.68 -5.13 1.35
N GLY A 134 -15.95 -4.38 0.28
CA GLY A 134 -14.91 -3.92 -0.64
C GLY A 134 -14.01 -2.83 -0.03
N TYR A 135 -12.85 -2.63 -0.64
CA TYR A 135 -11.77 -1.77 -0.14
C TYR A 135 -12.18 -0.33 0.18
N PHE A 136 -13.11 0.25 -0.57
CA PHE A 136 -13.60 1.61 -0.31
C PHE A 136 -14.33 1.69 1.04
N VAL A 137 -15.20 0.72 1.32
CA VAL A 137 -15.94 0.63 2.60
C VAL A 137 -14.98 0.27 3.74
N MET A 138 -14.06 -0.69 3.51
CA MET A 138 -13.04 -1.06 4.49
C MET A 138 -12.15 0.11 4.87
N ASN A 139 -11.69 0.89 3.89
CA ASN A 139 -10.88 2.09 4.12
C ASN A 139 -11.60 3.12 5.01
N LEU A 140 -12.87 3.35 4.73
CA LEU A 140 -13.70 4.24 5.53
C LEU A 140 -13.94 3.69 6.95
N TRP A 141 -14.24 2.40 7.06
CA TRP A 141 -14.49 1.75 8.35
C TRP A 141 -13.28 1.79 9.27
N VAL A 142 -12.10 1.43 8.77
CA VAL A 142 -10.84 1.47 9.53
C VAL A 142 -10.53 2.89 10.02
N LYS A 143 -10.79 3.92 9.20
CA LYS A 143 -10.54 5.32 9.58
C LYS A 143 -11.53 5.87 10.60
N LEU A 144 -12.79 5.48 10.53
CA LEU A 144 -13.84 6.02 11.37
C LEU A 144 -14.08 5.23 12.65
N ASN A 145 -13.89 3.89 12.60
CA ASN A 145 -14.13 3.00 13.74
C ASN A 145 -13.23 1.76 13.70
N ASN A 146 -11.96 1.99 14.00
CA ASN A 146 -10.94 0.94 13.98
C ASN A 146 -11.23 -0.19 14.99
N ASP A 147 -11.76 0.14 16.18
CA ASP A 147 -12.05 -0.87 17.20
C ASP A 147 -13.13 -1.86 16.74
N SER A 148 -14.14 -1.37 16.03
CA SER A 148 -15.17 -2.22 15.42
C SER A 148 -14.59 -3.11 14.32
N TYR A 149 -13.69 -2.56 13.49
CA TYR A 149 -12.97 -3.33 12.48
C TYR A 149 -12.13 -4.45 13.12
N GLN A 150 -11.33 -4.14 14.14
CA GLN A 150 -10.49 -5.13 14.82
C GLN A 150 -11.31 -6.28 15.44
N LYS A 151 -12.44 -5.97 16.06
CA LYS A 151 -13.36 -7.01 16.60
C LYS A 151 -13.91 -7.93 15.51
N MET A 152 -14.26 -7.39 14.36
CA MET A 152 -14.67 -8.17 13.20
C MET A 152 -13.53 -9.04 12.71
N ALA A 153 -12.34 -8.44 12.53
CA ALA A 153 -11.17 -9.13 12.02
C ALA A 153 -10.72 -10.30 12.90
N VAL A 154 -10.74 -10.15 14.24
CA VAL A 154 -10.45 -11.28 15.16
C VAL A 154 -11.40 -12.45 14.91
N ARG A 155 -12.71 -12.18 14.81
CA ARG A 155 -13.71 -13.25 14.57
C ARG A 155 -13.49 -13.96 13.25
N GLU A 156 -13.18 -13.21 12.21
CA GLU A 156 -12.95 -13.79 10.88
C GLU A 156 -11.67 -14.61 10.83
N LEU A 157 -10.60 -14.17 11.52
CA LEU A 157 -9.37 -14.95 11.67
C LEU A 157 -9.61 -16.26 12.42
N GLU A 158 -10.40 -16.25 13.50
CA GLU A 158 -10.77 -17.47 14.22
C GLU A 158 -11.59 -18.45 13.34
N ASN A 159 -12.53 -17.92 12.54
CA ASN A 159 -13.31 -18.72 11.60
C ASN A 159 -12.42 -19.33 10.53
N PHE A 160 -11.52 -18.53 9.97
CA PHE A 160 -10.56 -19.01 8.97
C PHE A 160 -9.64 -20.09 9.52
N GLN A 161 -9.12 -19.93 10.74
CA GLN A 161 -8.32 -20.97 11.41
C GLN A 161 -9.07 -22.30 11.55
N ARG A 162 -10.33 -22.25 11.99
CA ARG A 162 -11.18 -23.45 12.14
C ARG A 162 -11.45 -24.16 10.82
N SER A 163 -11.48 -23.43 9.72
CA SER A 163 -11.70 -24.01 8.38
C SER A 163 -10.46 -24.69 7.79
N GLN A 164 -9.30 -24.47 8.38
CA GLN A 164 -8.03 -25.09 7.96
C GLN A 164 -7.69 -26.39 8.73
N LEU A 165 -8.41 -26.67 9.82
CA LEU A 165 -8.30 -27.88 10.64
C LEU A 165 -9.20 -29.00 10.13
#